data_512266e2dc6be2cc5c54c214a322b585
#
_entry.id   512266e2dc6be2cc5c54c214a322b585
#
_cell.length_a   1.000
_cell.length_b   1.000
_cell.length_c   1.000
_cell.angle_alpha   90.00
_cell.angle_beta   90.00
_cell.angle_gamma   90.00
#
_symmetry.space_group_name_H-M   'P 1'
#
loop_
_entity.id
_entity.type
_entity.pdbx_description
1 polymer ?
#
loop_
_entity_poly.entity_id
_entity_poly.type
_entity_poly.pdbx_seq_one_letter_code
_entity_poly.pdbx_strand_id
1 'polypeptide(L)'
;MEIETGTWTFAHGETLHWAAATDIGLKRAENQDSFLATPPFFLVADGMGGHAGGKQASATLLGRIQPLTGTDVSLPVVREVLEAACEEVMGLVEANIDYTISPPGTTLTGLVVLDSPGQGAADGSETAQFLVLNVGDSRTYVLREGLLTRLTRDHSQVAEMVKAGMLTVEEARVWPTRSVITRAIGAGQAGLPQIDTWTYPVSTPRRFLVCSDGLHSMIDDGAIGRALGEHPTPEAAVNSLVNLALQAGGHDNVTAIVVDVTAPESAPTPTEPAQSESPESPEPQGSLLPPPPPPESER
;
A
#
# COMPACT_ATOMS: atom_id res chain seq x y z
N MET A 1 9.48 -19.10 -2.12
CA MET A 1 8.95 -17.81 -1.65
C MET A 1 9.12 -17.74 -0.14
N GLU A 2 9.73 -16.69 0.38
CA GLU A 2 9.83 -16.35 1.81
C GLU A 2 8.88 -15.18 2.07
N ILE A 3 8.20 -15.18 3.22
CA ILE A 3 7.25 -14.12 3.58
C ILE A 3 7.82 -13.40 4.80
N GLU A 4 8.04 -12.10 4.67
CA GLU A 4 8.38 -11.22 5.78
C GLU A 4 7.10 -10.60 6.36
N THR A 5 6.99 -10.53 7.68
CA THR A 5 5.83 -9.97 8.38
C THR A 5 6.26 -9.05 9.48
N GLY A 6 5.39 -8.13 9.85
CA GLY A 6 5.64 -7.28 11.01
C GLY A 6 4.41 -6.49 11.45
N THR A 7 4.60 -5.80 12.56
CA THR A 7 3.57 -4.95 13.19
C THR A 7 4.22 -3.68 13.72
N TRP A 8 3.56 -2.54 13.55
CA TRP A 8 4.01 -1.26 14.08
C TRP A 8 2.81 -0.42 14.53
N THR A 9 2.91 0.20 15.69
CA THR A 9 1.83 1.02 16.26
C THR A 9 2.26 2.48 16.30
N PHE A 10 1.41 3.36 15.77
CA PHE A 10 1.58 4.81 15.83
C PHE A 10 1.39 5.34 17.24
N ALA A 11 1.94 6.52 17.53
CA ALA A 11 1.74 7.21 18.80
C ALA A 11 0.26 7.49 19.11
N HIS A 12 -0.58 7.60 18.07
CA HIS A 12 -2.02 7.85 18.18
C HIS A 12 -2.88 6.57 18.30
N GLY A 13 -2.22 5.38 18.30
CA GLY A 13 -2.85 4.10 18.62
C GLY A 13 -3.27 3.27 17.40
N GLU A 14 -3.26 3.82 16.17
CA GLU A 14 -3.45 3.00 14.98
C GLU A 14 -2.29 2.00 14.84
N THR A 15 -2.60 0.82 14.30
CA THR A 15 -1.60 -0.22 14.11
C THR A 15 -1.52 -0.64 12.65
N LEU A 16 -0.29 -0.77 12.15
CA LEU A 16 0.02 -1.39 10.88
C LEU A 16 0.39 -2.85 11.10
N HIS A 17 -0.24 -3.73 10.32
CA HIS A 17 0.18 -5.11 10.15
C HIS A 17 0.54 -5.30 8.69
N TRP A 18 1.70 -5.89 8.40
CA TRP A 18 2.09 -6.10 7.01
C TRP A 18 2.69 -7.47 6.76
N ALA A 19 2.65 -7.85 5.49
CA ALA A 19 3.40 -8.96 4.96
C ALA A 19 3.94 -8.60 3.58
N ALA A 20 5.15 -9.04 3.29
CA ALA A 20 5.81 -8.88 2.01
C ALA A 20 6.32 -10.22 1.50
N ALA A 21 6.24 -10.42 0.20
CA ALA A 21 6.80 -11.59 -0.46
C ALA A 21 7.34 -11.23 -1.84
N THR A 22 8.41 -11.93 -2.23
CA THR A 22 8.94 -11.88 -3.58
C THR A 22 9.22 -13.29 -4.10
N ASP A 23 9.03 -13.48 -5.40
CA ASP A 23 9.30 -14.74 -6.07
C ASP A 23 9.93 -14.47 -7.45
N ILE A 24 10.88 -15.32 -7.85
CA ILE A 24 11.55 -15.20 -9.14
C ILE A 24 10.61 -15.42 -10.33
N GLY A 25 9.45 -16.04 -10.09
CA GLY A 25 8.57 -16.50 -11.16
C GLY A 25 9.04 -17.80 -11.81
N LEU A 26 8.37 -18.17 -12.93
CA LEU A 26 8.61 -19.45 -13.60
C LEU A 26 9.45 -19.33 -14.88
N LYS A 27 9.79 -18.13 -15.31
CA LYS A 27 10.46 -17.87 -16.58
C LYS A 27 11.76 -17.09 -16.47
N ARG A 28 11.95 -16.33 -15.41
CA ARG A 28 13.17 -15.54 -15.19
C ARG A 28 14.26 -16.41 -14.57
N ALA A 29 15.53 -16.09 -14.87
CA ALA A 29 16.68 -16.76 -14.30
C ALA A 29 17.15 -16.10 -12.99
N GLU A 30 16.77 -14.84 -12.77
CA GLU A 30 17.15 -14.03 -11.61
C GLU A 30 15.97 -13.16 -11.17
N ASN A 31 15.88 -12.93 -9.86
CA ASN A 31 14.95 -11.94 -9.33
C ASN A 31 15.63 -10.57 -9.32
N GLN A 32 15.08 -9.62 -10.10
CA GLN A 32 15.57 -8.24 -10.20
C GLN A 32 14.67 -7.26 -9.43
N ASP A 33 13.55 -7.75 -8.88
CA ASP A 33 12.76 -6.98 -7.92
C ASP A 33 13.49 -6.84 -6.59
N SER A 34 13.27 -5.72 -5.93
CA SER A 34 13.64 -5.48 -4.54
C SER A 34 12.46 -4.86 -3.80
N PHE A 35 12.37 -5.10 -2.50
CA PHE A 35 11.36 -4.44 -1.67
C PHE A 35 11.95 -3.99 -0.33
N LEU A 36 11.29 -3.03 0.29
CA LEU A 36 11.55 -2.57 1.65
C LEU A 36 10.22 -2.52 2.39
N ALA A 37 10.02 -3.44 3.34
CA ALA A 37 8.79 -3.57 4.12
C ALA A 37 9.10 -3.38 5.61
N THR A 38 9.67 -2.24 5.95
CA THR A 38 9.99 -1.86 7.33
C THR A 38 9.60 -0.40 7.54
N PRO A 39 8.73 -0.10 8.51
CA PRO A 39 8.32 1.26 8.77
C PRO A 39 9.51 2.22 8.90
N PRO A 40 9.37 3.44 8.37
CA PRO A 40 8.17 4.01 7.75
C PRO A 40 7.96 3.67 6.28
N PHE A 41 8.75 2.76 5.68
CA PHE A 41 8.77 2.49 4.25
C PHE A 41 8.13 1.14 3.89
N PHE A 42 7.24 1.16 2.88
CA PHE A 42 6.67 -0.01 2.22
C PHE A 42 6.80 0.20 0.71
N LEU A 43 7.96 -0.18 0.16
CA LEU A 43 8.39 0.16 -1.19
C LEU A 43 8.68 -1.08 -2.01
N VAL A 44 8.33 -1.05 -3.30
CA VAL A 44 8.72 -2.04 -4.31
C VAL A 44 9.48 -1.32 -5.42
N ALA A 45 10.59 -1.91 -5.84
CA ALA A 45 11.43 -1.47 -6.93
C ALA A 45 11.64 -2.65 -7.89
N ASP A 46 11.11 -2.54 -9.11
CA ASP A 46 11.26 -3.52 -10.18
C ASP A 46 12.43 -3.12 -11.06
N GLY A 47 13.47 -3.96 -11.05
CA GLY A 47 14.73 -3.71 -11.72
C GLY A 47 14.68 -4.07 -13.20
N MET A 48 15.15 -3.16 -14.06
CA MET A 48 15.25 -3.34 -15.49
C MET A 48 16.66 -3.09 -16.01
N GLY A 49 17.00 -3.71 -17.12
CA GLY A 49 18.32 -3.64 -17.72
C GLY A 49 18.93 -5.03 -17.88
N GLY A 50 19.66 -5.25 -18.97
CA GLY A 50 20.20 -6.58 -19.29
C GLY A 50 21.11 -7.14 -18.19
N HIS A 51 21.09 -8.48 -18.00
CA HIS A 51 21.91 -9.20 -17.02
C HIS A 51 21.66 -8.70 -15.56
N ALA A 52 22.73 -8.47 -14.78
CA ALA A 52 22.64 -8.08 -13.37
C ALA A 52 22.28 -6.60 -13.12
N GLY A 53 22.12 -5.78 -14.17
CA GLY A 53 21.96 -4.33 -14.03
C GLY A 53 20.66 -3.95 -13.31
N GLY A 54 19.53 -4.59 -13.65
CA GLY A 54 18.25 -4.35 -13.02
C GLY A 54 18.27 -4.64 -11.52
N LYS A 55 18.78 -5.80 -11.14
CA LYS A 55 18.94 -6.18 -9.73
C LYS A 55 19.79 -5.17 -8.95
N GLN A 56 20.90 -4.74 -9.57
CA GLN A 56 21.75 -3.75 -8.92
C GLN A 56 21.04 -2.42 -8.76
N ALA A 57 20.29 -1.97 -9.76
CA ALA A 57 19.54 -0.71 -9.70
C ALA A 57 18.48 -0.72 -8.59
N SER A 58 17.62 -1.75 -8.53
CA SER A 58 16.58 -1.87 -7.51
C SER A 58 17.17 -1.99 -6.10
N ALA A 59 18.24 -2.80 -5.93
CA ALA A 59 18.93 -2.96 -4.66
C ALA A 59 19.65 -1.68 -4.20
N THR A 60 20.32 -0.95 -5.11
CA THR A 60 20.97 0.32 -4.80
C THR A 60 19.96 1.36 -4.34
N LEU A 61 18.85 1.50 -5.07
CA LEU A 61 17.79 2.45 -4.72
C LEU A 61 17.28 2.23 -3.28
N LEU A 62 16.86 1.02 -2.97
CA LEU A 62 16.30 0.72 -1.65
C LEU A 62 17.37 0.66 -0.55
N GLY A 63 18.58 0.23 -0.87
CA GLY A 63 19.72 0.23 0.04
C GLY A 63 20.08 1.64 0.55
N ARG A 64 19.89 2.67 -0.28
CA ARG A 64 20.08 4.07 0.12
C ARG A 64 19.00 4.58 1.07
N ILE A 65 17.78 4.04 0.96
CA ILE A 65 16.63 4.41 1.80
C ILE A 65 16.65 3.64 3.13
N GLN A 66 17.10 2.39 3.12
CA GLN A 66 17.09 1.47 4.25
C GLN A 66 17.60 2.04 5.59
N PRO A 67 18.68 2.87 5.64
CA PRO A 67 19.15 3.43 6.91
C PRO A 67 18.14 4.32 7.66
N LEU A 68 17.08 4.76 7.00
CA LEU A 68 15.99 5.55 7.60
C LEU A 68 14.86 4.69 8.17
N THR A 69 14.93 3.37 8.05
CA THR A 69 13.94 2.48 8.66
C THR A 69 13.98 2.56 10.18
N GLY A 70 12.82 2.47 10.82
CA GLY A 70 12.68 2.59 12.28
C GLY A 70 12.86 4.01 12.81
N THR A 71 12.91 5.03 11.95
CA THR A 71 12.99 6.45 12.33
C THR A 71 11.77 7.22 11.84
N ASP A 72 11.42 8.28 12.55
CA ASP A 72 10.41 9.22 12.08
C ASP A 72 10.96 10.01 10.89
N VAL A 73 10.17 10.09 9.82
CA VAL A 73 10.57 10.81 8.61
C VAL A 73 9.59 11.91 8.26
N SER A 74 10.13 13.05 7.84
CA SER A 74 9.36 14.15 7.29
C SER A 74 9.44 14.17 5.77
N LEU A 75 8.49 14.83 5.10
CA LEU A 75 8.48 14.96 3.65
C LEU A 75 9.78 15.53 3.06
N PRO A 76 10.44 16.55 3.64
CA PRO A 76 11.74 17.02 3.16
C PRO A 76 12.83 15.94 3.22
N VAL A 77 12.91 15.17 4.32
CA VAL A 77 13.89 14.08 4.48
C VAL A 77 13.64 12.96 3.46
N VAL A 78 12.37 12.58 3.26
CA VAL A 78 12.02 11.58 2.23
C VAL A 78 12.43 12.05 0.85
N ARG A 79 12.18 13.33 0.52
CA ARG A 79 12.57 13.88 -0.78
C ARG A 79 14.09 13.86 -0.98
N GLU A 80 14.85 14.31 0.00
CA GLU A 80 16.31 14.32 -0.05
C GLU A 80 16.90 12.92 -0.25
N VAL A 81 16.42 11.93 0.50
CA VAL A 81 16.93 10.56 0.36
C VAL A 81 16.54 9.93 -0.97
N LEU A 82 15.35 10.23 -1.50
CA LEU A 82 14.93 9.76 -2.83
C LEU A 82 15.78 10.37 -3.95
N GLU A 83 16.08 11.66 -3.88
CA GLU A 83 16.97 12.33 -4.83
C GLU A 83 18.35 11.70 -4.81
N ALA A 84 18.94 11.52 -3.62
CA ALA A 84 20.26 10.88 -3.48
C ALA A 84 20.26 9.41 -3.96
N ALA A 85 19.18 8.66 -3.70
CA ALA A 85 19.04 7.28 -4.17
C ALA A 85 18.95 7.21 -5.70
N CYS A 86 18.21 8.13 -6.32
CA CYS A 86 18.13 8.21 -7.78
C CYS A 86 19.50 8.56 -8.41
N GLU A 87 20.25 9.50 -7.82
CA GLU A 87 21.59 9.86 -8.28
C GLU A 87 22.56 8.67 -8.21
N GLU A 88 22.48 7.89 -7.14
CA GLU A 88 23.32 6.69 -6.96
C GLU A 88 23.01 5.62 -8.02
N VAL A 89 21.73 5.37 -8.34
CA VAL A 89 21.35 4.46 -9.44
C VAL A 89 21.84 4.97 -10.79
N MET A 90 21.72 6.25 -11.06
CA MET A 90 22.19 6.84 -12.30
C MET A 90 23.72 6.74 -12.45
N GLY A 91 24.45 6.85 -11.35
CA GLY A 91 25.91 6.67 -11.31
C GLY A 91 26.40 5.26 -11.62
N LEU A 92 25.53 4.24 -11.58
CA LEU A 92 25.92 2.86 -11.89
C LEU A 92 26.43 2.70 -13.33
N VAL A 93 25.95 3.50 -14.28
CA VAL A 93 26.37 3.49 -15.68
C VAL A 93 27.85 3.87 -15.81
N GLU A 94 28.32 4.81 -15.00
CA GLU A 94 29.71 5.28 -15.02
C GLU A 94 30.65 4.25 -14.40
N ALA A 95 30.14 3.42 -13.49
CA ALA A 95 30.93 2.41 -12.78
C ALA A 95 31.22 1.15 -13.61
N ASN A 96 30.43 0.88 -14.67
CA ASN A 96 30.57 -0.33 -15.47
C ASN A 96 30.29 -0.07 -16.96
N ILE A 97 31.29 -0.38 -17.83
CA ILE A 97 31.18 -0.15 -19.27
C ILE A 97 30.08 -0.99 -19.94
N ASP A 98 29.76 -2.15 -19.42
CA ASP A 98 28.73 -3.01 -19.97
C ASP A 98 27.35 -2.35 -19.85
N TYR A 99 27.16 -1.45 -18.88
CA TYR A 99 25.94 -0.69 -18.67
C TYR A 99 25.69 0.44 -19.67
N THR A 100 26.68 0.78 -20.48
CA THR A 100 26.50 1.74 -21.58
C THR A 100 25.60 1.22 -22.69
N ILE A 101 25.52 -0.12 -22.86
CA ILE A 101 24.73 -0.79 -23.91
C ILE A 101 23.31 -1.06 -23.39
N SER A 102 23.19 -1.45 -22.10
CA SER A 102 21.91 -1.71 -21.44
C SER A 102 21.94 -1.07 -20.04
N PRO A 103 21.64 0.22 -19.97
CA PRO A 103 21.73 0.96 -18.72
C PRO A 103 20.81 0.37 -17.63
N PRO A 104 21.35 0.18 -16.40
CA PRO A 104 20.55 -0.25 -15.27
C PRO A 104 19.47 0.79 -14.94
N GLY A 105 18.31 0.31 -14.59
CA GLY A 105 17.21 1.15 -14.17
C GLY A 105 16.26 0.39 -13.26
N THR A 106 15.36 1.10 -12.64
CA THR A 106 14.33 0.51 -11.78
C THR A 106 13.09 1.39 -11.72
N THR A 107 11.95 0.76 -11.44
CA THR A 107 10.75 1.45 -10.98
C THR A 107 10.87 1.80 -9.50
N LEU A 108 9.92 2.55 -8.98
CA LEU A 108 9.70 2.73 -7.55
C LEU A 108 8.24 3.03 -7.30
N THR A 109 7.59 2.25 -6.44
CA THR A 109 6.23 2.56 -5.98
C THR A 109 6.08 2.21 -4.51
N GLY A 110 5.14 2.83 -3.83
CA GLY A 110 4.79 2.43 -2.48
C GLY A 110 4.29 3.54 -1.57
N LEU A 111 4.41 3.24 -0.29
CA LEU A 111 3.92 4.06 0.82
C LEU A 111 5.08 4.44 1.74
N VAL A 112 5.10 5.69 2.16
CA VAL A 112 5.96 6.15 3.26
C VAL A 112 5.07 6.74 4.34
N VAL A 113 5.23 6.25 5.56
CA VAL A 113 4.53 6.82 6.71
C VAL A 113 5.20 8.13 7.10
N LEU A 114 4.43 9.20 7.12
CA LEU A 114 4.85 10.49 7.65
C LEU A 114 4.25 10.64 9.05
N ASP A 115 5.07 10.55 10.08
CA ASP A 115 4.62 10.56 11.49
C ASP A 115 4.41 11.98 12.04
N SER A 116 4.88 12.97 11.35
CA SER A 116 4.60 14.36 11.73
C SER A 116 3.50 14.95 10.85
N PRO A 117 2.49 15.61 11.42
CA PRO A 117 1.62 16.47 10.66
C PRO A 117 2.51 17.55 10.04
N GLY A 118 2.93 17.31 8.79
CA GLY A 118 3.75 18.27 8.07
C GLY A 118 2.99 19.60 8.03
N GLN A 119 3.71 20.70 8.11
CA GLN A 119 3.21 22.04 7.78
C GLN A 119 2.65 22.03 6.35
N GLY A 120 1.46 21.50 6.16
CA GLY A 120 0.88 21.29 4.84
C GLY A 120 -0.43 20.51 4.81
N ALA A 121 -0.90 19.92 5.92
CA ALA A 121 -2.27 19.48 6.00
C ALA A 121 -3.17 20.71 5.95
N ALA A 122 -3.80 20.96 4.80
CA ALA A 122 -4.67 22.12 4.59
C ALA A 122 -5.89 22.14 5.55
N ASP A 123 -6.11 21.07 6.31
CA ASP A 123 -7.22 20.87 7.22
C ASP A 123 -6.83 20.86 8.71
N GLY A 124 -5.53 21.04 9.04
CA GLY A 124 -5.07 21.08 10.43
C GLY A 124 -5.18 19.73 11.17
N SER A 125 -5.34 18.61 10.47
CA SER A 125 -5.43 17.29 11.11
C SER A 125 -4.05 16.83 11.58
N GLU A 126 -3.97 16.42 12.85
CA GLU A 126 -2.77 15.84 13.48
C GLU A 126 -2.67 14.32 13.19
N THR A 127 -3.37 13.81 12.18
CA THR A 127 -3.36 12.38 11.85
C THR A 127 -2.17 12.01 10.99
N ALA A 128 -1.59 10.86 11.25
CA ALA A 128 -0.54 10.27 10.41
C ALA A 128 -1.00 10.18 8.95
N GLN A 129 -0.06 10.36 8.02
CA GLN A 129 -0.33 10.33 6.59
C GLN A 129 0.60 9.35 5.89
N PHE A 130 0.08 8.66 4.89
CA PHE A 130 0.91 8.01 3.90
C PHE A 130 1.27 8.99 2.79
N LEU A 131 2.56 9.09 2.49
CA LEU A 131 3.03 9.59 1.20
C LEU A 131 3.01 8.41 0.24
N VAL A 132 2.16 8.46 -0.77
CA VAL A 132 2.17 7.54 -1.90
C VAL A 132 3.12 8.10 -2.93
N LEU A 133 4.00 7.25 -3.49
CA LEU A 133 4.95 7.65 -4.51
C LEU A 133 4.98 6.66 -5.68
N ASN A 134 5.32 7.15 -6.88
CA ASN A 134 5.41 6.32 -8.07
C ASN A 134 6.38 6.85 -9.13
N VAL A 135 7.21 5.94 -9.65
CA VAL A 135 7.97 6.04 -10.90
C VAL A 135 7.93 4.69 -11.59
N GLY A 136 7.41 4.61 -12.82
CA GLY A 136 7.29 3.36 -13.56
C GLY A 136 5.86 2.84 -13.60
N ASP A 137 5.70 1.54 -13.80
CA ASP A 137 4.43 0.85 -13.95
C ASP A 137 4.13 -0.17 -12.84
N SER A 138 5.02 -0.30 -11.84
CA SER A 138 4.67 -0.91 -10.56
C SER A 138 3.55 -0.13 -9.89
N ARG A 139 2.71 -0.78 -9.08
CA ARG A 139 1.44 -0.18 -8.64
C ARG A 139 1.23 -0.21 -7.15
N THR A 140 0.53 0.80 -6.66
CA THR A 140 -0.05 0.85 -5.30
C THR A 140 -1.57 0.94 -5.38
N TYR A 141 -2.24 0.09 -4.58
CA TYR A 141 -3.69 0.02 -4.49
C TYR A 141 -4.15 0.20 -3.04
N VAL A 142 -5.42 0.57 -2.89
CA VAL A 142 -6.14 0.53 -1.60
C VAL A 142 -7.43 -0.26 -1.76
N LEU A 143 -7.70 -1.17 -0.83
CA LEU A 143 -8.98 -1.82 -0.64
C LEU A 143 -9.71 -1.15 0.52
N ARG A 144 -10.88 -0.61 0.24
CA ARG A 144 -11.75 0.02 1.23
C ARG A 144 -13.19 -0.43 1.00
N GLU A 145 -13.86 -0.96 2.03
CA GLU A 145 -15.26 -1.36 1.97
C GLU A 145 -15.57 -2.31 0.78
N GLY A 146 -14.62 -3.21 0.46
CA GLY A 146 -14.73 -4.15 -0.65
C GLY A 146 -14.43 -3.56 -2.03
N LEU A 147 -14.13 -2.26 -2.15
CA LEU A 147 -13.76 -1.61 -3.40
C LEU A 147 -12.24 -1.48 -3.51
N LEU A 148 -11.65 -2.12 -4.52
CA LEU A 148 -10.25 -1.93 -4.88
C LEU A 148 -10.09 -0.67 -5.74
N THR A 149 -9.19 0.22 -5.31
CA THR A 149 -8.85 1.42 -6.07
C THR A 149 -7.35 1.49 -6.30
N ARG A 150 -6.93 1.65 -7.55
CA ARG A 150 -5.54 1.90 -7.88
C ARG A 150 -5.20 3.35 -7.56
N LEU A 151 -4.19 3.55 -6.72
CA LEU A 151 -3.73 4.88 -6.32
C LEU A 151 -2.73 5.46 -7.33
N THR A 152 -1.89 4.64 -7.94
CA THR A 152 -0.84 5.06 -8.87
C THR A 152 -1.32 5.10 -10.33
N ARG A 153 -0.60 5.85 -11.15
CA ARG A 153 -0.74 5.83 -12.60
C ARG A 153 0.53 5.27 -13.22
N ASP A 154 0.38 4.29 -14.10
CA ASP A 154 1.52 3.72 -14.80
C ASP A 154 2.20 4.76 -15.70
N HIS A 155 3.52 4.83 -15.64
CA HIS A 155 4.34 5.54 -16.62
C HIS A 155 4.73 4.57 -17.73
N SER A 156 3.76 4.22 -18.58
CA SER A 156 3.93 3.31 -19.70
C SER A 156 3.30 3.89 -20.98
N GLN A 157 3.80 3.45 -22.13
CA GLN A 157 3.32 3.89 -23.43
C GLN A 157 1.81 3.65 -23.56
N VAL A 158 1.34 2.48 -23.14
CA VAL A 158 -0.10 2.14 -23.25
C VAL A 158 -0.96 2.99 -22.31
N ALA A 159 -0.46 3.33 -21.11
CA ALA A 159 -1.18 4.23 -20.21
C ALA A 159 -1.32 5.64 -20.81
N GLU A 160 -0.31 6.13 -21.49
CA GLU A 160 -0.35 7.42 -22.20
C GLU A 160 -1.34 7.36 -23.40
N MET A 161 -1.35 6.25 -24.16
CA MET A 161 -2.29 6.04 -25.26
C MET A 161 -3.75 5.97 -24.78
N VAL A 162 -4.00 5.28 -23.65
CA VAL A 162 -5.34 5.25 -23.04
C VAL A 162 -5.76 6.66 -22.59
N LYS A 163 -4.87 7.40 -21.94
CA LYS A 163 -5.12 8.78 -21.52
C LYS A 163 -5.43 9.71 -22.71
N ALA A 164 -4.77 9.49 -23.85
CA ALA A 164 -5.01 10.23 -25.09
C ALA A 164 -6.27 9.79 -25.85
N GLY A 165 -7.00 8.77 -25.37
CA GLY A 165 -8.17 8.20 -26.04
C GLY A 165 -7.85 7.39 -27.30
N MET A 166 -6.57 6.99 -27.46
CA MET A 166 -6.12 6.19 -28.62
C MET A 166 -6.36 4.69 -28.41
N LEU A 167 -6.45 4.23 -27.17
CA LEU A 167 -6.75 2.86 -26.77
C LEU A 167 -7.79 2.85 -25.67
N THR A 168 -8.60 1.81 -25.62
CA THR A 168 -9.36 1.44 -24.42
C THR A 168 -8.45 0.73 -23.41
N VAL A 169 -8.91 0.59 -22.17
CA VAL A 169 -8.18 -0.15 -21.12
C VAL A 169 -8.03 -1.63 -21.52
N GLU A 170 -9.05 -2.21 -22.17
CA GLU A 170 -9.05 -3.59 -22.62
C GLU A 170 -8.03 -3.82 -23.74
N GLU A 171 -7.95 -2.92 -24.71
CA GLU A 171 -6.97 -2.98 -25.81
C GLU A 171 -5.54 -2.83 -25.27
N ALA A 172 -5.32 -1.94 -24.29
CA ALA A 172 -4.02 -1.72 -23.69
C ALA A 172 -3.44 -3.00 -23.04
N ARG A 173 -4.28 -3.87 -22.45
CA ARG A 173 -3.85 -5.13 -21.80
C ARG A 173 -3.19 -6.12 -22.75
N VAL A 174 -3.57 -6.12 -24.01
CA VAL A 174 -3.05 -7.04 -25.04
C VAL A 174 -2.17 -6.34 -26.06
N TRP A 175 -1.90 -5.06 -25.87
CA TRP A 175 -1.11 -4.27 -26.81
C TRP A 175 0.34 -4.77 -26.88
N PRO A 176 0.97 -4.83 -28.07
CA PRO A 176 2.33 -5.39 -28.23
C PRO A 176 3.40 -4.69 -27.37
N THR A 177 3.26 -3.38 -27.14
CA THR A 177 4.22 -2.57 -26.38
C THR A 177 3.73 -2.25 -24.96
N ARG A 178 2.86 -3.09 -24.37
CA ARG A 178 2.29 -2.85 -23.02
C ARG A 178 3.33 -2.75 -21.89
N SER A 179 4.47 -3.41 -22.07
CA SER A 179 5.57 -3.39 -21.10
C SER A 179 6.61 -2.28 -21.37
N VAL A 180 6.33 -1.33 -22.29
CA VAL A 180 7.25 -0.22 -22.55
C VAL A 180 6.98 0.89 -21.54
N ILE A 181 7.94 1.05 -20.61
CA ILE A 181 7.93 2.08 -19.59
C ILE A 181 8.41 3.41 -20.18
N THR A 182 7.74 4.51 -19.86
CA THR A 182 8.08 5.87 -20.33
C THR A 182 8.83 6.69 -19.28
N ARG A 183 8.86 6.22 -18.02
CA ARG A 183 9.60 6.86 -16.94
C ARG A 183 10.14 5.80 -15.97
N ALA A 184 11.45 5.86 -15.71
CA ALA A 184 12.17 4.99 -14.78
C ALA A 184 13.26 5.77 -14.05
N ILE A 185 13.81 5.19 -13.00
CA ILE A 185 15.01 5.70 -12.33
C ILE A 185 16.21 5.03 -13.02
N GLY A 186 17.15 5.82 -13.56
CA GLY A 186 18.24 5.29 -14.39
C GLY A 186 17.78 4.96 -15.81
N ALA A 187 18.01 3.75 -16.29
CA ALA A 187 17.65 3.26 -17.63
C ALA A 187 18.14 4.16 -18.81
N GLY A 188 19.25 4.87 -18.64
CA GLY A 188 19.81 5.80 -19.63
C GLY A 188 19.04 7.12 -19.76
N GLN A 189 18.07 7.40 -18.90
CA GLN A 189 17.39 8.69 -18.88
C GLN A 189 18.30 9.77 -18.33
N ALA A 190 18.22 10.97 -18.92
CA ALA A 190 19.01 12.11 -18.47
C ALA A 190 18.30 12.82 -17.30
N GLY A 191 19.04 13.04 -16.21
CA GLY A 191 18.56 13.77 -15.03
C GLY A 191 17.64 12.94 -14.12
N LEU A 192 17.31 13.53 -12.99
CA LEU A 192 16.43 12.90 -12.00
C LEU A 192 15.00 12.77 -12.56
N PRO A 193 14.38 11.60 -12.44
CA PRO A 193 13.00 11.42 -12.88
C PRO A 193 12.04 12.22 -11.99
N GLN A 194 10.96 12.72 -12.57
CA GLN A 194 9.87 13.25 -11.77
C GLN A 194 9.18 12.10 -11.03
N ILE A 195 9.23 12.12 -9.70
CA ILE A 195 8.51 11.19 -8.85
C ILE A 195 7.10 11.74 -8.64
N ASP A 196 6.09 11.00 -9.04
CA ASP A 196 4.71 11.35 -8.70
C ASP A 196 4.48 11.09 -7.21
N THR A 197 3.97 12.08 -6.48
CA THR A 197 3.73 11.98 -5.04
C THR A 197 2.40 12.61 -4.66
N TRP A 198 1.70 12.00 -3.71
CA TRP A 198 0.52 12.59 -3.06
C TRP A 198 0.33 11.99 -1.67
N THR A 199 -0.38 12.70 -0.81
CA THR A 199 -0.66 12.26 0.54
C THR A 199 -2.00 11.52 0.62
N TYR A 200 -2.06 10.51 1.48
CA TYR A 200 -3.25 9.73 1.76
C TYR A 200 -3.42 9.59 3.28
N PRO A 201 -4.58 9.97 3.86
CA PRO A 201 -4.76 9.94 5.30
C PRO A 201 -4.82 8.51 5.85
N VAL A 202 -4.23 8.30 7.03
CA VAL A 202 -4.21 6.99 7.72
C VAL A 202 -5.49 6.73 8.52
N SER A 203 -6.44 7.62 8.53
CA SER A 203 -7.55 7.76 9.48
C SER A 203 -8.66 6.68 9.52
N THR A 204 -8.60 5.56 8.78
CA THR A 204 -9.65 4.53 8.81
C THR A 204 -9.08 3.15 8.50
N PRO A 205 -9.68 2.05 9.02
CA PRO A 205 -9.25 0.70 8.67
C PRO A 205 -9.22 0.50 7.15
N ARG A 206 -8.06 0.10 6.62
CA ARG A 206 -7.81 -0.07 5.19
C ARG A 206 -6.75 -1.11 4.96
N ARG A 207 -6.78 -1.70 3.77
CA ARG A 207 -5.73 -2.58 3.28
C ARG A 207 -5.10 -1.97 2.04
N PHE A 208 -3.78 -1.85 2.03
CA PHE A 208 -3.02 -1.43 0.88
C PHE A 208 -2.29 -2.62 0.25
N LEU A 209 -2.05 -2.52 -1.05
CA LEU A 209 -1.17 -3.41 -1.79
C LEU A 209 -0.17 -2.57 -2.56
N VAL A 210 1.11 -2.90 -2.42
CA VAL A 210 2.20 -2.39 -3.26
C VAL A 210 2.76 -3.58 -4.04
N CYS A 211 2.89 -3.50 -5.37
CA CYS A 211 3.35 -4.64 -6.16
C CYS A 211 4.11 -4.23 -7.42
N SER A 212 5.02 -5.12 -7.87
CA SER A 212 5.62 -5.05 -9.20
C SER A 212 4.63 -5.46 -10.30
N ASP A 213 5.02 -5.26 -11.54
CA ASP A 213 4.20 -5.57 -12.72
C ASP A 213 3.96 -7.07 -12.88
N GLY A 214 4.87 -7.94 -12.39
CA GLY A 214 4.69 -9.38 -12.41
C GLY A 214 3.46 -9.89 -11.65
N LEU A 215 2.84 -9.08 -10.79
CA LEU A 215 1.54 -9.40 -10.21
C LEU A 215 0.39 -8.98 -11.16
N HIS A 216 0.27 -7.70 -11.44
CA HIS A 216 -0.89 -7.15 -12.14
C HIS A 216 -0.89 -7.38 -13.67
N SER A 217 0.22 -7.86 -14.25
CA SER A 217 0.26 -8.35 -15.61
C SER A 217 -0.26 -9.79 -15.75
N MET A 218 -0.23 -10.56 -14.64
CA MET A 218 -0.69 -11.96 -14.60
C MET A 218 -2.14 -12.09 -14.17
N ILE A 219 -2.61 -11.29 -13.21
CA ILE A 219 -3.99 -11.33 -12.70
C ILE A 219 -4.64 -9.95 -12.77
N ASP A 220 -5.94 -9.92 -13.01
CA ASP A 220 -6.69 -8.67 -13.15
C ASP A 220 -7.03 -8.04 -11.79
N ASP A 221 -7.43 -6.76 -11.81
CA ASP A 221 -7.80 -6.01 -10.61
C ASP A 221 -8.96 -6.67 -9.83
N GLY A 222 -9.85 -7.41 -10.51
CA GLY A 222 -10.92 -8.17 -9.87
C GLY A 222 -10.39 -9.36 -9.05
N ALA A 223 -9.41 -10.10 -9.58
CA ALA A 223 -8.74 -11.18 -8.86
C ALA A 223 -7.91 -10.64 -7.70
N ILE A 224 -7.19 -9.52 -7.90
CA ILE A 224 -6.46 -8.82 -6.84
C ILE A 224 -7.42 -8.41 -5.71
N GLY A 225 -8.54 -7.77 -6.05
CA GLY A 225 -9.53 -7.32 -5.07
C GLY A 225 -10.15 -8.47 -4.26
N ARG A 226 -10.46 -9.61 -4.92
CA ARG A 226 -10.95 -10.81 -4.23
C ARG A 226 -9.89 -11.36 -3.27
N ALA A 227 -8.66 -11.56 -3.74
CA ALA A 227 -7.57 -12.08 -2.90
C ALA A 227 -7.31 -11.19 -1.67
N LEU A 228 -7.37 -9.87 -1.82
CA LEU A 228 -7.24 -8.94 -0.70
C LEU A 228 -8.45 -8.98 0.24
N GLY A 229 -9.66 -9.18 -0.27
CA GLY A 229 -10.89 -9.16 0.54
C GLY A 229 -11.20 -10.46 1.26
N GLU A 230 -10.84 -11.61 0.68
CA GLU A 230 -11.16 -12.94 1.21
C GLU A 230 -10.18 -13.42 2.28
N HIS A 231 -8.97 -12.89 2.32
CA HIS A 231 -7.95 -13.29 3.28
C HIS A 231 -7.87 -12.34 4.47
N PRO A 232 -8.03 -12.83 5.72
CA PRO A 232 -8.13 -11.98 6.90
C PRO A 232 -6.81 -11.32 7.31
N THR A 233 -5.66 -11.91 6.96
CA THR A 233 -4.34 -11.39 7.34
C THR A 233 -3.53 -10.96 6.13
N PRO A 234 -2.62 -9.98 6.27
CA PRO A 234 -1.68 -9.59 5.21
C PRO A 234 -0.87 -10.76 4.67
N GLU A 235 -0.42 -11.67 5.55
CA GLU A 235 0.35 -12.86 5.19
C GLU A 235 -0.45 -13.80 4.27
N ALA A 236 -1.70 -14.11 4.63
CA ALA A 236 -2.56 -14.96 3.80
C ALA A 236 -2.86 -14.29 2.46
N ALA A 237 -3.08 -12.97 2.45
CA ALA A 237 -3.36 -12.20 1.25
C ALA A 237 -2.15 -12.16 0.31
N VAL A 238 -0.95 -11.83 0.80
CA VAL A 238 0.26 -11.77 -0.03
C VAL A 238 0.62 -13.14 -0.60
N ASN A 239 0.48 -14.20 0.21
CA ASN A 239 0.70 -15.59 -0.24
C ASN A 239 -0.27 -15.96 -1.37
N SER A 240 -1.56 -15.64 -1.22
CA SER A 240 -2.57 -15.88 -2.26
C SER A 240 -2.26 -15.12 -3.55
N LEU A 241 -1.92 -13.84 -3.46
CA LEU A 241 -1.60 -13.00 -4.62
C LEU A 241 -0.42 -13.54 -5.42
N VAL A 242 0.70 -13.85 -4.77
CA VAL A 242 1.88 -14.39 -5.45
C VAL A 242 1.57 -15.74 -6.09
N ASN A 243 0.88 -16.64 -5.37
CA ASN A 243 0.49 -17.94 -5.92
C ASN A 243 -0.44 -17.82 -7.13
N LEU A 244 -1.39 -16.89 -7.13
CA LEU A 244 -2.26 -16.63 -8.29
C LEU A 244 -1.46 -16.18 -9.50
N ALA A 245 -0.47 -15.29 -9.32
CA ALA A 245 0.40 -14.85 -10.40
C ALA A 245 1.25 -16.01 -10.97
N LEU A 246 1.80 -16.85 -10.09
CA LEU A 246 2.56 -18.04 -10.51
C LEU A 246 1.67 -19.03 -11.27
N GLN A 247 0.45 -19.31 -10.80
CA GLN A 247 -0.53 -20.17 -11.47
C GLN A 247 -0.96 -19.62 -12.82
N ALA A 248 -1.02 -18.31 -12.98
CA ALA A 248 -1.34 -17.64 -14.25
C ALA A 248 -0.15 -17.65 -15.24
N GLY A 249 0.99 -18.21 -14.86
CA GLY A 249 2.14 -18.42 -15.75
C GLY A 249 3.46 -17.89 -15.20
N GLY A 250 3.46 -17.00 -14.22
CA GLY A 250 4.66 -16.51 -13.54
C GLY A 250 5.74 -16.02 -14.52
N HIS A 251 5.37 -15.19 -15.47
CA HIS A 251 6.27 -14.82 -16.57
C HIS A 251 7.37 -13.86 -16.14
N ASP A 252 7.19 -13.17 -15.03
CA ASP A 252 8.13 -12.23 -14.45
C ASP A 252 8.39 -12.48 -12.98
N ASN A 253 9.34 -11.72 -12.40
CA ASN A 253 9.51 -11.61 -10.97
C ASN A 253 8.23 -11.03 -10.38
N VAL A 254 7.80 -11.52 -9.22
CA VAL A 254 6.56 -11.12 -8.58
C VAL A 254 6.85 -10.66 -7.16
N THR A 255 6.61 -9.40 -6.89
CA THR A 255 6.80 -8.82 -5.56
C THR A 255 5.52 -8.12 -5.10
N ALA A 256 5.11 -8.39 -3.87
CA ALA A 256 3.92 -7.80 -3.28
C ALA A 256 4.13 -7.49 -1.79
N ILE A 257 3.62 -6.35 -1.33
CA ILE A 257 3.52 -5.97 0.08
C ILE A 257 2.05 -5.67 0.36
N VAL A 258 1.48 -6.31 1.36
CA VAL A 258 0.14 -6.01 1.87
C VAL A 258 0.28 -5.34 3.23
N VAL A 259 -0.38 -4.19 3.40
CA VAL A 259 -0.36 -3.40 4.65
C VAL A 259 -1.78 -3.16 5.10
N ASP A 260 -2.12 -3.65 6.29
CA ASP A 260 -3.37 -3.36 6.97
C ASP A 260 -3.19 -2.22 7.97
N VAL A 261 -4.11 -1.27 7.94
CA VAL A 261 -4.24 -0.23 8.95
C VAL A 261 -5.46 -0.54 9.79
N THR A 262 -5.27 -0.74 11.09
CA THR A 262 -6.36 -0.94 12.05
C THR A 262 -6.54 0.29 12.92
N ALA A 263 -7.79 0.57 13.28
CA ALA A 263 -8.09 1.65 14.22
C ALA A 263 -7.48 1.34 15.61
N PRO A 264 -7.23 2.35 16.45
CA PRO A 264 -6.88 2.14 17.84
C PRO A 264 -7.86 1.17 18.49
N GLU A 265 -7.33 0.22 19.25
CA GLU A 265 -8.18 -0.65 20.05
C GLU A 265 -8.97 0.24 21.02
N SER A 266 -10.28 0.33 20.84
CA SER A 266 -11.14 1.11 21.74
C SER A 266 -10.92 0.57 23.15
N ALA A 267 -10.49 1.44 24.07
CA ALA A 267 -10.37 1.07 25.47
C ALA A 267 -11.64 0.34 25.90
N PRO A 268 -11.55 -0.79 26.62
CA PRO A 268 -12.71 -1.52 27.03
C PRO A 268 -13.63 -0.53 27.76
N THR A 269 -14.86 -0.42 27.26
CA THR A 269 -15.89 0.40 27.92
C THR A 269 -15.88 0.02 29.39
N PRO A 270 -15.70 0.96 30.34
CA PRO A 270 -15.74 0.63 31.74
C PRO A 270 -17.04 -0.11 31.99
N THR A 271 -16.95 -1.37 32.42
CA THR A 271 -18.10 -2.14 32.85
C THR A 271 -18.78 -1.29 33.91
N GLU A 272 -19.95 -0.80 33.63
CA GLU A 272 -20.76 -0.07 34.58
C GLU A 272 -20.79 -0.91 35.88
N PRO A 273 -20.39 -0.35 37.02
CA PRO A 273 -20.40 -1.14 38.27
C PRO A 273 -21.84 -1.63 38.47
N ALA A 274 -21.98 -2.94 38.60
CA ALA A 274 -23.27 -3.56 38.90
C ALA A 274 -23.97 -2.74 39.97
N GLN A 275 -25.14 -2.21 39.65
CA GLN A 275 -25.96 -1.48 40.58
C GLN A 275 -26.18 -2.38 41.79
N SER A 276 -25.60 -1.99 42.92
CA SER A 276 -25.83 -2.63 44.20
C SER A 276 -27.30 -2.59 44.46
N GLU A 277 -27.93 -3.74 44.56
CA GLU A 277 -29.30 -3.89 45.03
C GLU A 277 -29.48 -3.08 46.31
N SER A 278 -30.28 -2.03 46.24
CA SER A 278 -30.73 -1.30 47.42
C SER A 278 -31.69 -2.21 48.21
N PRO A 279 -31.58 -2.25 49.55
CA PRO A 279 -32.48 -3.09 50.37
C PRO A 279 -33.90 -2.61 50.25
N GLU A 280 -34.79 -3.57 50.04
CA GLU A 280 -36.24 -3.47 50.00
C GLU A 280 -36.77 -2.65 51.20
N SER A 281 -37.42 -1.52 50.92
CA SER A 281 -38.21 -0.79 51.92
C SER A 281 -39.59 -1.45 52.12
N PRO A 282 -40.10 -1.58 53.35
CA PRO A 282 -41.36 -2.27 53.59
C PRO A 282 -42.59 -1.51 53.04
N GLU A 283 -43.52 -2.26 52.47
CA GLU A 283 -44.81 -1.78 51.96
C GLU A 283 -45.61 -1.01 53.01
N PRO A 284 -46.32 0.10 52.70
CA PRO A 284 -47.34 0.65 53.49
C PRO A 284 -48.66 -0.03 53.12
N GLN A 285 -49.32 -0.60 54.15
CA GLN A 285 -50.62 -1.19 54.07
C GLN A 285 -51.71 -0.13 53.79
N GLY A 286 -52.57 -0.41 52.84
CA GLY A 286 -53.99 -0.16 52.76
C GLY A 286 -54.52 1.30 52.80
N SER A 287 -55.05 1.74 51.67
CA SER A 287 -56.18 2.63 51.63
C SER A 287 -57.06 2.30 50.40
N LEU A 288 -58.24 1.78 50.67
CA LEU A 288 -59.31 1.54 49.72
C LEU A 288 -59.91 2.87 49.24
N LEU A 289 -59.77 3.16 47.94
CA LEU A 289 -60.56 4.20 47.28
C LEU A 289 -61.73 3.55 46.51
N PRO A 290 -62.93 4.17 46.50
CA PRO A 290 -64.11 3.62 45.82
C PRO A 290 -64.03 3.74 44.30
N PRO A 291 -64.78 2.90 43.55
CA PRO A 291 -64.75 2.88 42.09
C PRO A 291 -65.43 4.13 41.48
N PRO A 292 -64.95 4.53 40.25
CA PRO A 292 -65.55 5.65 39.53
C PRO A 292 -66.94 5.32 38.96
N PRO A 293 -67.79 6.32 38.74
CA PRO A 293 -69.15 6.15 38.18
C PRO A 293 -69.11 5.84 36.67
N PRO A 294 -70.22 5.24 36.15
CA PRO A 294 -70.27 4.86 34.73
C PRO A 294 -70.41 6.08 33.78
N PRO A 295 -70.07 5.96 32.54
CA PRO A 295 -70.17 7.07 31.58
C PRO A 295 -71.62 7.28 31.15
N GLU A 296 -72.00 8.54 31.12
CA GLU A 296 -73.28 8.98 30.60
C GLU A 296 -73.37 8.80 29.08
N SER A 297 -74.49 8.25 28.65
CA SER A 297 -74.92 8.18 27.27
C SER A 297 -75.44 9.54 26.81
N GLU A 298 -74.88 10.05 25.73
CA GLU A 298 -75.51 11.18 25.06
C GLU A 298 -75.86 10.93 23.61
N ARG A 299 -76.93 11.49 23.32
CA ARG A 299 -77.76 11.46 22.11
C ARG A 299 -77.21 12.30 20.98
#